data_5b420f5c6076e86757e648c3694ff04d
#
_entry.id   5b420f5c6076e86757e648c3694ff04d
#
_cell.length_a   1.000
_cell.length_b   1.000
_cell.length_c   1.000
_cell.angle_alpha   90.00
_cell.angle_beta   90.00
_cell.angle_gamma   90.00
#
_symmetry.space_group_name_H-M   'P 1'
#
loop_
_entity.id
_entity.type
_entity.pdbx_description
1 polymer ?
#
loop_
_entity_poly.entity_id
_entity_poly.type
_entity_poly.pdbx_seq_one_letter_code
_entity_poly.pdbx_strand_id
1 'polypeptide(L)'
;MNLETPFPRMSYDEAINQYGCDKPDLRIPGIIDELSQLFEDKIEVGSKTDSWKGLLIRKWKSFSRKKADLLSQMAKNAQVSLSYVRFSQPEVTSPLKNKISETIWNNLLEKYPFQDDSILLISWGDPQKVLPFLGNLRINIGEELNLIENQFRFCWIFDFPLLEWNNEENRWDSMHHPFTAPRLDQMDQLDLDPSKVKAQAYDIVLNGFEIGGGSIRIHHSDLQEK
;
A
#
# COMPACT_ATOMS: atom_id res chain seq x y z
N MET A 1 14.06 -25.84 -11.16
CA MET A 1 13.37 -24.61 -10.74
C MET A 1 13.39 -23.67 -11.94
N ASN A 2 12.21 -23.25 -12.46
CA ASN A 2 12.13 -22.24 -13.52
C ASN A 2 11.86 -20.90 -12.88
N LEU A 3 12.83 -19.97 -12.94
CA LEU A 3 12.65 -18.59 -12.50
C LEU A 3 12.39 -17.72 -13.74
N GLU A 4 11.32 -16.94 -13.69
CA GLU A 4 11.07 -15.94 -14.73
C GLU A 4 12.03 -14.76 -14.56
N THR A 5 12.82 -14.50 -15.60
CA THR A 5 13.76 -13.37 -15.63
C THR A 5 13.51 -12.52 -16.88
N PRO A 6 13.73 -11.20 -16.83
CA PRO A 6 14.24 -10.42 -15.68
C PRO A 6 13.22 -10.31 -14.56
N PHE A 7 13.66 -10.20 -13.30
CA PHE A 7 12.77 -9.99 -12.16
C PHE A 7 12.05 -8.64 -12.28
N PRO A 8 10.75 -8.58 -11.91
CA PRO A 8 10.00 -7.33 -11.85
C PRO A 8 10.74 -6.27 -11.02
N ARG A 9 10.56 -5.03 -11.41
CA ARG A 9 11.16 -3.87 -10.75
C ARG A 9 10.05 -2.90 -10.39
N MET A 10 10.06 -2.39 -9.16
CA MET A 10 9.13 -1.35 -8.72
C MET A 10 9.84 -0.36 -7.80
N SER A 11 9.37 0.88 -7.79
CA SER A 11 9.84 1.87 -6.84
C SER A 11 9.30 1.58 -5.43
N TYR A 12 9.96 2.13 -4.41
CA TYR A 12 9.47 2.12 -3.04
C TYR A 12 8.03 2.65 -2.95
N ASP A 13 7.77 3.77 -3.61
CA ASP A 13 6.44 4.39 -3.59
C ASP A 13 5.36 3.47 -4.22
N GLU A 14 5.69 2.76 -5.31
CA GLU A 14 4.80 1.75 -5.91
C GLU A 14 4.56 0.58 -4.95
N ALA A 15 5.61 0.08 -4.30
CA ALA A 15 5.50 -1.02 -3.34
C ALA A 15 4.60 -0.63 -2.14
N ILE A 16 4.82 0.53 -1.56
CA ILE A 16 4.00 1.05 -0.46
C ILE A 16 2.55 1.28 -0.91
N ASN A 17 2.33 1.94 -2.05
CA ASN A 17 0.98 2.28 -2.49
C ASN A 17 0.16 1.05 -2.92
N GLN A 18 0.79 0.05 -3.57
CA GLN A 18 0.09 -1.11 -4.11
C GLN A 18 0.03 -2.30 -3.13
N TYR A 19 0.98 -2.40 -2.20
CA TYR A 19 1.09 -3.57 -1.31
C TYR A 19 1.09 -3.21 0.17
N GLY A 20 1.22 -1.92 0.52
CA GLY A 20 1.26 -1.44 1.90
C GLY A 20 2.57 -1.73 2.63
N CYS A 21 3.62 -2.15 1.93
CA CYS A 21 4.94 -2.42 2.48
C CYS A 21 6.03 -2.35 1.39
N ASP A 22 7.27 -2.22 1.81
CA ASP A 22 8.48 -2.23 0.97
C ASP A 22 8.96 -3.66 0.59
N LYS A 23 8.33 -4.70 1.13
CA LYS A 23 8.66 -6.12 0.90
C LYS A 23 7.42 -6.89 0.43
N PRO A 24 6.90 -6.61 -0.78
CA PRO A 24 5.65 -7.19 -1.23
C PRO A 24 5.75 -8.69 -1.50
N ASP A 25 4.79 -9.46 -1.01
CA ASP A 25 4.61 -10.85 -1.44
C ASP A 25 3.77 -10.88 -2.73
N LEU A 26 4.43 -11.07 -3.87
CA LEU A 26 3.79 -11.11 -5.18
C LEU A 26 3.03 -12.41 -5.47
N ARG A 27 3.09 -13.40 -4.59
CA ARG A 27 2.31 -14.64 -4.71
C ARG A 27 0.84 -14.46 -4.35
N ILE A 28 0.53 -13.40 -3.61
CA ILE A 28 -0.83 -13.10 -3.16
C ILE A 28 -1.46 -12.16 -4.19
N PRO A 29 -2.62 -12.52 -4.77
CA PRO A 29 -3.29 -11.68 -5.75
C PRO A 29 -3.89 -10.42 -5.12
N GLY A 30 -4.15 -9.42 -5.97
CA GLY A 30 -4.74 -8.16 -5.58
C GLY A 30 -3.70 -7.12 -5.14
N ILE A 31 -4.01 -5.89 -5.47
CA ILE A 31 -3.25 -4.70 -5.09
C ILE A 31 -4.18 -3.72 -4.38
N ILE A 32 -3.61 -2.80 -3.63
CA ILE A 32 -4.33 -1.68 -3.02
C ILE A 32 -4.55 -0.63 -4.11
N ASP A 33 -5.80 -0.25 -4.33
CA ASP A 33 -6.20 0.77 -5.29
C ASP A 33 -6.35 2.13 -4.64
N GLU A 34 -5.97 3.19 -5.35
CA GLU A 34 -6.25 4.57 -4.97
C GLU A 34 -7.73 4.91 -5.25
N LEU A 35 -8.43 5.41 -4.23
CA LEU A 35 -9.84 5.78 -4.31
C LEU A 35 -10.12 7.24 -3.90
N SER A 36 -9.14 7.99 -3.39
CA SER A 36 -9.36 9.33 -2.85
C SER A 36 -10.09 10.25 -3.83
N GLN A 37 -9.74 10.19 -5.12
CA GLN A 37 -10.41 10.98 -6.16
C GLN A 37 -11.92 10.69 -6.29
N LEU A 38 -12.35 9.46 -6.00
CA LEU A 38 -13.77 9.10 -6.04
C LEU A 38 -14.54 9.67 -4.85
N PHE A 39 -13.85 9.98 -3.75
CA PHE A 39 -14.42 10.45 -2.50
C PHE A 39 -14.14 11.94 -2.20
N GLU A 40 -13.74 12.74 -3.19
CA GLU A 40 -13.50 14.18 -3.04
C GLU A 40 -14.79 14.98 -2.82
N ASP A 41 -15.92 14.48 -3.34
CA ASP A 41 -17.23 15.12 -3.18
C ASP A 41 -17.78 14.92 -1.76
N LYS A 42 -18.87 15.67 -1.45
CA LYS A 42 -19.53 15.64 -0.14
C LYS A 42 -19.87 14.21 0.29
N ILE A 43 -19.18 13.75 1.31
CA ILE A 43 -19.43 12.48 1.98
C ILE A 43 -19.76 12.74 3.44
N GLU A 44 -20.68 11.93 4.00
CA GLU A 44 -21.05 11.99 5.41
C GLU A 44 -20.04 11.29 6.33
N VAL A 45 -19.04 10.62 5.75
CA VAL A 45 -18.03 9.82 6.46
C VAL A 45 -16.63 10.23 6.04
N GLY A 46 -15.71 10.27 7.00
CA GLY A 46 -14.32 10.68 6.75
C GLY A 46 -14.10 12.19 6.75
N SER A 47 -12.91 12.59 6.41
CA SER A 47 -12.47 13.98 6.27
C SER A 47 -11.86 14.23 4.88
N LYS A 48 -11.70 15.51 4.51
CA LYS A 48 -11.08 15.87 3.23
C LYS A 48 -9.58 15.52 3.15
N THR A 49 -8.96 15.30 4.28
CA THR A 49 -7.54 14.94 4.41
C THR A 49 -7.33 13.43 4.43
N ASP A 50 -8.40 12.63 4.50
CA ASP A 50 -8.29 11.19 4.54
C ASP A 50 -7.83 10.63 3.18
N SER A 51 -6.93 9.67 3.23
CA SER A 51 -6.61 8.82 2.08
C SER A 51 -7.60 7.67 2.01
N TRP A 52 -8.23 7.49 0.86
CA TRP A 52 -9.19 6.42 0.60
C TRP A 52 -8.56 5.36 -0.27
N LYS A 53 -8.53 4.14 0.22
CA LYS A 53 -7.91 3.00 -0.46
C LYS A 53 -8.86 1.82 -0.54
N GLY A 54 -8.74 1.06 -1.62
CA GLY A 54 -9.55 -0.14 -1.87
C GLY A 54 -8.70 -1.39 -2.00
N LEU A 55 -9.19 -2.52 -1.51
CA LEU A 55 -8.60 -3.84 -1.71
C LEU A 55 -9.68 -4.81 -2.16
N LEU A 56 -9.62 -5.23 -3.42
CA LEU A 56 -10.59 -6.18 -3.99
C LEU A 56 -10.14 -7.62 -3.74
N ILE A 57 -10.94 -8.36 -3.01
CA ILE A 57 -10.76 -9.79 -2.76
C ILE A 57 -11.80 -10.56 -3.59
N ARG A 58 -11.32 -11.37 -4.52
CA ARG A 58 -12.17 -12.18 -5.40
C ARG A 58 -12.49 -13.52 -4.76
N LYS A 59 -13.69 -14.07 -5.06
CA LYS A 59 -14.14 -15.42 -4.66
C LYS A 59 -14.14 -15.64 -3.13
N TRP A 60 -14.51 -14.63 -2.36
CA TRP A 60 -14.60 -14.74 -0.90
C TRP A 60 -16.00 -15.18 -0.44
N LYS A 61 -16.38 -16.41 -0.78
CA LYS A 61 -17.69 -17.00 -0.44
C LYS A 61 -17.99 -17.04 1.06
N SER A 62 -16.95 -17.26 1.87
CA SER A 62 -17.07 -17.36 3.34
C SER A 62 -17.20 -16.02 4.06
N PHE A 63 -17.22 -14.88 3.32
CA PHE A 63 -17.38 -13.56 3.94
C PHE A 63 -18.73 -13.45 4.65
N SER A 64 -18.70 -13.27 5.96
CA SER A 64 -19.88 -13.23 6.83
C SER A 64 -19.91 -11.93 7.62
N ARG A 65 -21.05 -11.64 8.25
CA ARG A 65 -21.19 -10.50 9.18
C ARG A 65 -20.17 -10.58 10.32
N LYS A 66 -19.97 -11.76 10.91
CA LYS A 66 -18.94 -11.98 11.94
C LYS A 66 -17.54 -11.62 11.46
N LYS A 67 -17.22 -11.93 10.20
CA LYS A 67 -15.94 -11.55 9.59
C LYS A 67 -15.84 -10.03 9.40
N ALA A 68 -16.90 -9.39 8.92
CA ALA A 68 -16.95 -7.95 8.79
C ALA A 68 -16.77 -7.23 10.14
N ASP A 69 -17.40 -7.73 11.21
CA ASP A 69 -17.26 -7.19 12.57
C ASP A 69 -15.82 -7.35 13.07
N LEU A 70 -15.18 -8.49 12.83
CA LEU A 70 -13.77 -8.74 13.17
C LEU A 70 -12.84 -7.76 12.44
N LEU A 71 -13.00 -7.60 11.13
CA LEU A 71 -12.21 -6.66 10.33
C LEU A 71 -12.40 -5.21 10.80
N SER A 72 -13.63 -4.84 11.16
CA SER A 72 -13.92 -3.53 11.73
C SER A 72 -13.23 -3.30 13.07
N GLN A 73 -13.12 -4.33 13.91
CA GLN A 73 -12.36 -4.24 15.16
C GLN A 73 -10.85 -4.10 14.92
N MET A 74 -10.31 -4.83 13.94
CA MET A 74 -8.90 -4.69 13.53
C MET A 74 -8.61 -3.27 13.02
N ALA A 75 -9.51 -2.69 12.22
CA ALA A 75 -9.39 -1.32 11.73
C ALA A 75 -9.36 -0.30 12.87
N LYS A 76 -10.26 -0.44 13.87
CA LYS A 76 -10.27 0.42 15.05
C LYS A 76 -8.94 0.35 15.82
N ASN A 77 -8.39 -0.84 16.00
CA ASN A 77 -7.10 -1.02 16.66
C ASN A 77 -5.96 -0.36 15.89
N ALA A 78 -6.02 -0.37 14.56
CA ALA A 78 -5.09 0.31 13.68
C ALA A 78 -5.37 1.83 13.52
N GLN A 79 -6.41 2.36 14.19
CA GLN A 79 -6.84 3.75 14.10
C GLN A 79 -7.20 4.20 12.67
N VAL A 80 -7.80 3.32 11.89
CA VAL A 80 -8.33 3.59 10.56
C VAL A 80 -9.81 3.23 10.50
N SER A 81 -10.50 3.76 9.51
CA SER A 81 -11.88 3.39 9.21
C SER A 81 -11.90 2.28 8.16
N LEU A 82 -12.88 1.39 8.24
CA LEU A 82 -13.07 0.32 7.26
C LEU A 82 -14.54 0.10 6.97
N SER A 83 -14.85 -0.11 5.71
CA SER A 83 -16.11 -0.61 5.22
C SER A 83 -15.91 -1.59 4.08
N TYR A 84 -16.99 -2.09 3.48
CA TYR A 84 -16.90 -3.03 2.38
C TYR A 84 -18.04 -2.87 1.37
N VAL A 85 -17.80 -3.32 0.15
CA VAL A 85 -18.84 -3.58 -0.86
C VAL A 85 -18.81 -5.07 -1.15
N ARG A 86 -19.96 -5.72 -1.01
CA ARG A 86 -20.14 -7.13 -1.34
C ARG A 86 -20.83 -7.28 -2.69
N PHE A 87 -20.17 -7.95 -3.60
CA PHE A 87 -20.69 -8.33 -4.91
C PHE A 87 -21.24 -9.77 -4.83
N SER A 88 -22.56 -9.92 -4.79
CA SER A 88 -23.20 -11.24 -4.80
C SER A 88 -24.51 -11.13 -5.60
N GLN A 89 -24.81 -12.11 -6.47
CA GLN A 89 -26.07 -12.11 -7.19
C GLN A 89 -27.26 -12.32 -6.25
N PRO A 90 -28.38 -11.62 -6.47
CA PRO A 90 -28.61 -10.57 -7.48
C PRO A 90 -28.22 -9.15 -7.04
N GLU A 91 -27.67 -8.97 -5.86
CA GLU A 91 -27.51 -7.65 -5.24
C GLU A 91 -26.06 -7.30 -4.91
N VAL A 92 -25.74 -6.00 -5.07
CA VAL A 92 -24.54 -5.39 -4.50
C VAL A 92 -24.92 -4.65 -3.22
N THR A 93 -24.29 -5.04 -2.11
CA THR A 93 -24.59 -4.50 -0.79
C THR A 93 -23.39 -3.84 -0.13
N SER A 94 -23.62 -2.77 0.63
CA SER A 94 -22.58 -2.09 1.39
C SER A 94 -23.16 -1.27 2.53
N PRO A 95 -22.51 -1.22 3.70
CA PRO A 95 -22.84 -0.26 4.75
C PRO A 95 -22.60 1.21 4.34
N LEU A 96 -21.81 1.45 3.28
CA LEU A 96 -21.55 2.80 2.75
C LEU A 96 -22.64 3.32 1.82
N LYS A 97 -23.48 2.46 1.23
CA LYS A 97 -24.40 2.83 0.16
C LYS A 97 -25.29 4.05 0.51
N ASN A 98 -25.74 4.14 1.76
CA ASN A 98 -26.60 5.25 2.22
C ASN A 98 -25.80 6.42 2.83
N LYS A 99 -24.46 6.37 2.81
CA LYS A 99 -23.57 7.38 3.40
C LYS A 99 -22.74 8.13 2.37
N ILE A 100 -22.84 7.73 1.12
CA ILE A 100 -22.15 8.32 -0.03
C ILE A 100 -23.15 8.70 -1.10
N SER A 101 -22.78 9.63 -1.98
CA SER A 101 -23.65 10.05 -3.07
C SER A 101 -23.86 8.93 -4.09
N GLU A 102 -24.97 9.00 -4.82
CA GLU A 102 -25.25 8.05 -5.92
C GLU A 102 -24.16 8.10 -7.00
N THR A 103 -23.59 9.27 -7.25
CA THR A 103 -22.45 9.45 -8.17
C THR A 103 -21.24 8.63 -7.73
N ILE A 104 -20.83 8.75 -6.46
CA ILE A 104 -19.70 7.97 -5.91
C ILE A 104 -20.01 6.47 -6.00
N TRP A 105 -21.23 6.08 -5.66
CA TRP A 105 -21.65 4.68 -5.73
C TRP A 105 -21.53 4.12 -7.16
N ASN A 106 -22.04 4.85 -8.16
CA ASN A 106 -21.98 4.43 -9.55
C ASN A 106 -20.54 4.37 -10.08
N ASN A 107 -19.70 5.35 -9.75
CA ASN A 107 -18.28 5.35 -10.10
C ASN A 107 -17.53 4.17 -9.48
N LEU A 108 -17.85 3.78 -8.24
CA LEU A 108 -17.29 2.57 -7.62
C LEU A 108 -17.69 1.31 -8.38
N LEU A 109 -18.96 1.19 -8.79
CA LEU A 109 -19.43 0.03 -9.54
C LEU A 109 -18.84 -0.04 -10.95
N GLU A 110 -18.59 1.11 -11.58
CA GLU A 110 -17.91 1.18 -12.87
C GLU A 110 -16.43 0.77 -12.76
N LYS A 111 -15.71 1.28 -11.74
CA LYS A 111 -14.31 0.93 -11.49
C LYS A 111 -14.15 -0.56 -11.14
N TYR A 112 -15.11 -1.13 -10.42
CA TYR A 112 -15.10 -2.53 -10.02
C TYR A 112 -16.29 -3.27 -10.66
N PRO A 113 -16.16 -3.69 -11.91
CA PRO A 113 -17.24 -4.41 -12.57
C PRO A 113 -17.60 -5.67 -11.79
N PHE A 114 -18.90 -5.93 -11.72
CA PHE A 114 -19.48 -7.01 -10.93
C PHE A 114 -18.74 -8.34 -11.16
N GLN A 115 -18.30 -8.93 -10.06
CA GLN A 115 -17.75 -10.29 -10.03
C GLN A 115 -18.35 -11.01 -8.83
N ASP A 116 -19.01 -12.11 -9.09
CA ASP A 116 -19.71 -12.87 -8.06
C ASP A 116 -18.79 -13.31 -6.93
N ASP A 117 -19.30 -13.26 -5.69
CA ASP A 117 -18.56 -13.61 -4.48
C ASP A 117 -17.31 -12.74 -4.20
N SER A 118 -17.23 -11.53 -4.75
CA SER A 118 -16.12 -10.62 -4.46
C SER A 118 -16.48 -9.63 -3.36
N ILE A 119 -15.46 -9.22 -2.61
CA ILE A 119 -15.55 -8.21 -1.56
C ILE A 119 -14.52 -7.11 -1.85
N LEU A 120 -14.99 -5.88 -2.01
CA LEU A 120 -14.13 -4.72 -2.01
C LEU A 120 -14.06 -4.17 -0.59
N LEU A 121 -12.91 -4.27 0.06
CA LEU A 121 -12.63 -3.59 1.32
C LEU A 121 -12.24 -2.15 1.01
N ILE A 122 -12.85 -1.18 1.69
CA ILE A 122 -12.55 0.25 1.55
C ILE A 122 -12.11 0.76 2.90
N SER A 123 -10.88 1.25 2.99
CA SER A 123 -10.31 1.84 4.21
C SER A 123 -9.96 3.30 3.96
N TRP A 124 -10.14 4.14 5.01
CA TRP A 124 -9.81 5.56 4.95
C TRP A 124 -9.28 6.07 6.28
N GLY A 125 -8.51 7.17 6.20
CA GLY A 125 -7.86 7.84 7.31
C GLY A 125 -6.47 8.32 6.94
N ASP A 126 -5.57 8.34 7.93
CA ASP A 126 -4.16 8.67 7.74
C ASP A 126 -3.49 7.66 6.79
N PRO A 127 -2.89 8.11 5.67
CA PRO A 127 -2.25 7.22 4.70
C PRO A 127 -1.12 6.38 5.32
N GLN A 128 -0.40 6.89 6.32
CA GLN A 128 0.65 6.16 7.03
C GLN A 128 0.12 4.96 7.82
N LYS A 129 -1.20 4.94 8.11
CA LYS A 129 -1.89 3.85 8.82
C LYS A 129 -2.71 2.98 7.87
N VAL A 130 -3.39 3.59 6.90
CA VAL A 130 -4.28 2.90 5.95
C VAL A 130 -3.52 1.90 5.09
N LEU A 131 -2.37 2.30 4.52
CA LEU A 131 -1.59 1.45 3.63
C LEU A 131 -1.02 0.21 4.33
N PRO A 132 -0.31 0.31 5.47
CA PRO A 132 0.16 -0.88 6.19
C PRO A 132 -0.98 -1.76 6.69
N PHE A 133 -2.11 -1.16 7.11
CA PHE A 133 -3.28 -1.91 7.53
C PHE A 133 -3.84 -2.79 6.40
N LEU A 134 -4.06 -2.22 5.21
CA LEU A 134 -4.54 -2.97 4.05
C LEU A 134 -3.51 -3.99 3.53
N GLY A 135 -2.22 -3.67 3.59
CA GLY A 135 -1.14 -4.60 3.27
C GLY A 135 -1.16 -5.84 4.15
N ASN A 136 -1.29 -5.65 5.47
CA ASN A 136 -1.44 -6.75 6.43
C ASN A 136 -2.74 -7.54 6.22
N LEU A 137 -3.85 -6.87 5.93
CA LEU A 137 -5.10 -7.56 5.61
C LEU A 137 -4.97 -8.41 4.33
N ARG A 138 -4.29 -7.91 3.31
CA ARG A 138 -4.03 -8.62 2.06
C ARG A 138 -3.31 -9.95 2.32
N ILE A 139 -2.26 -9.94 3.15
CA ILE A 139 -1.50 -11.12 3.53
C ILE A 139 -2.39 -12.10 4.31
N ASN A 140 -3.01 -11.65 5.40
CA ASN A 140 -3.85 -12.49 6.26
C ASN A 140 -5.02 -13.14 5.51
N ILE A 141 -5.68 -12.39 4.63
CA ILE A 141 -6.78 -12.89 3.81
C ILE A 141 -6.25 -13.87 2.74
N GLY A 142 -5.09 -13.57 2.15
CA GLY A 142 -4.41 -14.45 1.20
C GLY A 142 -4.10 -15.82 1.80
N GLU A 143 -3.63 -15.86 3.03
CA GLU A 143 -3.39 -17.08 3.81
C GLU A 143 -4.70 -17.82 4.14
N GLU A 144 -5.67 -17.10 4.71
CA GLU A 144 -6.98 -17.65 5.10
C GLU A 144 -7.72 -18.31 3.93
N LEU A 145 -7.64 -17.71 2.75
CA LEU A 145 -8.32 -18.19 1.54
C LEU A 145 -7.46 -19.15 0.70
N ASN A 146 -6.24 -19.48 1.16
CA ASN A 146 -5.27 -20.29 0.42
C ASN A 146 -4.99 -19.76 -1.00
N LEU A 147 -4.83 -18.43 -1.13
CA LEU A 147 -4.57 -17.76 -2.40
C LEU A 147 -3.07 -17.66 -2.74
N ILE A 148 -2.20 -18.10 -1.84
CA ILE A 148 -0.75 -18.01 -2.01
C ILE A 148 -0.29 -19.02 -3.06
N GLU A 149 0.25 -18.52 -4.16
CA GLU A 149 0.81 -19.36 -5.22
C GLU A 149 2.08 -20.08 -4.74
N ASN A 150 2.20 -21.37 -5.03
CA ASN A 150 3.38 -22.16 -4.66
C ASN A 150 4.53 -21.94 -5.65
N GLN A 151 5.11 -20.75 -5.68
CA GLN A 151 6.22 -20.35 -6.56
C GLN A 151 7.16 -19.37 -5.86
N PHE A 152 8.34 -19.17 -6.47
CA PHE A 152 9.29 -18.14 -6.06
C PHE A 152 9.04 -16.90 -6.90
N ARG A 153 8.59 -15.82 -6.26
CA ARG A 153 8.32 -14.51 -6.87
C ARG A 153 9.31 -13.50 -6.35
N PHE A 154 10.27 -13.15 -7.19
CA PHE A 154 11.26 -12.12 -6.89
C PHE A 154 10.80 -10.76 -7.39
N CYS A 155 11.22 -9.69 -6.72
CA CYS A 155 11.16 -8.33 -7.25
C CYS A 155 12.31 -7.48 -6.70
N TRP A 156 12.70 -6.49 -7.50
CA TRP A 156 13.62 -5.44 -7.08
C TRP A 156 12.82 -4.24 -6.59
N ILE A 157 13.22 -3.67 -5.45
CA ILE A 157 12.70 -2.41 -4.93
C ILE A 157 13.81 -1.37 -4.96
N PHE A 158 13.51 -0.17 -5.46
CA PHE A 158 14.45 0.95 -5.49
C PHE A 158 13.73 2.29 -5.34
N ASP A 159 14.48 3.39 -5.49
CA ASP A 159 14.00 4.75 -5.25
C ASP A 159 13.44 4.91 -3.83
N PHE A 160 14.10 4.28 -2.84
CA PHE A 160 13.80 4.52 -1.45
C PHE A 160 13.96 6.00 -1.10
N PRO A 161 13.20 6.58 -0.15
CA PRO A 161 13.55 7.86 0.42
C PRO A 161 14.97 7.85 0.96
N LEU A 162 15.71 8.93 0.74
CA LEU A 162 17.05 9.08 1.33
C LEU A 162 16.96 9.30 2.83
N LEU A 163 16.01 10.16 3.23
CA LEU A 163 15.80 10.61 4.60
C LEU A 163 14.34 10.42 4.99
N GLU A 164 14.12 10.20 6.29
CA GLU A 164 12.82 10.20 6.93
C GLU A 164 12.78 11.18 8.09
N TRP A 165 11.64 11.81 8.31
CA TRP A 165 11.50 12.79 9.40
C TRP A 165 11.26 12.08 10.73
N ASN A 166 12.16 12.29 11.68
CA ASN A 166 12.04 11.81 13.05
C ASN A 166 11.29 12.86 13.89
N ASN A 167 10.02 12.55 14.23
CA ASN A 167 9.19 13.45 15.02
C ASN A 167 9.65 13.60 16.48
N GLU A 168 10.32 12.58 17.04
CA GLU A 168 10.77 12.60 18.43
C GLU A 168 12.02 13.49 18.59
N GLU A 169 12.95 13.39 17.63
CA GLU A 169 14.19 14.15 17.66
C GLU A 169 14.12 15.44 16.83
N ASN A 170 13.01 15.68 16.14
CA ASN A 170 12.75 16.85 15.29
C ASN A 170 13.88 17.10 14.27
N ARG A 171 14.31 16.04 13.60
CA ARG A 171 15.36 16.07 12.58
C ARG A 171 15.10 15.05 11.46
N TRP A 172 15.88 15.19 10.40
CA TRP A 172 15.96 14.18 9.33
C TRP A 172 16.96 13.09 9.74
N ASP A 173 16.54 11.83 9.67
CA ASP A 173 17.38 10.66 9.83
C ASP A 173 17.52 9.93 8.49
N SER A 174 18.65 9.25 8.27
CA SER A 174 18.82 8.43 7.07
C SER A 174 17.94 7.18 7.16
N MET A 175 17.16 6.91 6.11
CA MET A 175 16.25 5.78 6.10
C MET A 175 16.97 4.42 6.16
N HIS A 176 18.11 4.28 5.47
CA HIS A 176 18.89 3.04 5.44
C HIS A 176 20.23 3.17 6.18
N HIS A 177 21.09 4.03 5.67
CA HIS A 177 22.46 4.18 6.18
C HIS A 177 22.95 5.60 5.92
N PRO A 178 23.62 6.26 6.89
CA PRO A 178 24.05 7.65 6.75
C PRO A 178 25.05 7.89 5.60
N PHE A 179 25.68 6.87 5.08
CA PHE A 179 26.58 6.98 3.93
C PHE A 179 25.93 6.61 2.60
N THR A 180 24.61 6.44 2.56
CA THR A 180 23.91 6.18 1.30
C THR A 180 23.88 7.44 0.45
N ALA A 181 24.30 7.32 -0.82
CA ALA A 181 24.29 8.44 -1.74
C ALA A 181 22.87 8.78 -2.21
N PRO A 182 22.52 10.08 -2.30
CA PRO A 182 21.30 10.53 -2.98
C PRO A 182 21.38 10.27 -4.48
N ARG A 183 20.26 10.27 -5.15
CA ARG A 183 20.21 10.32 -6.62
C ARG A 183 20.87 11.61 -7.11
N LEU A 184 21.78 11.48 -8.09
CA LEU A 184 22.57 12.60 -8.60
C LEU A 184 21.70 13.71 -9.26
N ASP A 185 20.59 13.31 -9.88
CA ASP A 185 19.64 14.20 -10.53
C ASP A 185 18.72 14.97 -9.52
N GLN A 186 18.83 14.69 -8.22
CA GLN A 186 18.02 15.29 -7.16
C GLN A 186 18.86 16.03 -6.10
N MET A 187 20.13 16.25 -6.36
CA MET A 187 21.04 16.90 -5.40
C MET A 187 20.56 18.29 -4.94
N ASP A 188 20.00 19.07 -5.86
CA ASP A 188 19.46 20.40 -5.55
C ASP A 188 18.24 20.35 -4.62
N GLN A 189 17.53 19.23 -4.60
CA GLN A 189 16.36 19.04 -3.72
C GLN A 189 16.76 18.81 -2.27
N LEU A 190 17.98 18.38 -2.00
CA LEU A 190 18.44 18.09 -0.63
C LEU A 190 18.36 19.33 0.27
N ASP A 191 18.63 20.50 -0.27
CA ASP A 191 18.57 21.78 0.46
C ASP A 191 17.14 22.40 0.44
N LEU A 192 16.30 22.02 -0.52
CA LEU A 192 14.96 22.61 -0.72
C LEU A 192 13.87 21.80 -0.02
N ASP A 193 13.87 20.49 -0.22
CA ASP A 193 12.89 19.56 0.33
C ASP A 193 13.50 18.15 0.45
N PRO A 194 14.18 17.85 1.55
CA PRO A 194 14.83 16.55 1.75
C PRO A 194 13.90 15.34 1.61
N SER A 195 12.59 15.52 1.87
CA SER A 195 11.59 14.45 1.77
C SER A 195 11.43 13.87 0.36
N LYS A 196 11.81 14.64 -0.66
CA LYS A 196 11.69 14.24 -2.07
C LYS A 196 12.91 13.53 -2.62
N VAL A 197 14.02 13.58 -1.87
CA VAL A 197 15.28 13.01 -2.34
C VAL A 197 15.25 11.49 -2.20
N LYS A 198 15.54 10.80 -3.29
CA LYS A 198 15.61 9.34 -3.33
C LYS A 198 17.06 8.87 -3.15
N ALA A 199 17.21 7.75 -2.47
CA ALA A 199 18.48 7.05 -2.27
C ALA A 199 18.89 6.26 -3.51
N GLN A 200 20.20 6.15 -3.76
CA GLN A 200 20.75 5.15 -4.67
C GLN A 200 20.86 3.80 -3.93
N ALA A 201 19.72 3.28 -3.48
CA ALA A 201 19.59 2.02 -2.76
C ALA A 201 18.63 1.08 -3.50
N TYR A 202 18.81 -0.21 -3.26
CA TYR A 202 17.98 -1.25 -3.84
C TYR A 202 17.92 -2.47 -2.93
N ASP A 203 16.77 -3.14 -2.91
CA ASP A 203 16.57 -4.42 -2.24
C ASP A 203 16.06 -5.45 -3.24
N ILE A 204 16.46 -6.72 -3.03
CA ILE A 204 15.85 -7.87 -3.69
C ILE A 204 14.91 -8.56 -2.69
N VAL A 205 13.66 -8.67 -3.07
CA VAL A 205 12.60 -9.29 -2.27
C VAL A 205 12.18 -10.61 -2.89
N LEU A 206 12.04 -11.63 -2.06
CA LEU A 206 11.51 -12.94 -2.43
C LEU A 206 10.33 -13.28 -1.51
N ASN A 207 9.13 -13.42 -2.09
CA ASN A 207 7.96 -13.93 -1.35
C ASN A 207 7.66 -13.14 -0.05
N GLY A 208 7.82 -11.82 -0.08
CA GLY A 208 7.59 -10.96 1.09
C GLY A 208 8.78 -10.80 2.03
N PHE A 209 9.95 -11.38 1.69
CA PHE A 209 11.17 -11.28 2.50
C PHE A 209 12.28 -10.59 1.70
N GLU A 210 12.92 -9.61 2.31
CA GLU A 210 14.17 -9.08 1.82
C GLU A 210 15.27 -10.16 1.96
N ILE A 211 15.87 -10.53 0.84
CA ILE A 211 16.95 -11.52 0.82
C ILE A 211 18.32 -10.91 0.57
N GLY A 212 18.35 -9.64 0.28
CA GLY A 212 19.56 -8.86 0.12
C GLY A 212 19.27 -7.45 -0.37
N GLY A 213 20.22 -6.57 -0.20
CA GLY A 213 20.12 -5.18 -0.64
C GLY A 213 21.48 -4.51 -0.69
N GLY A 214 21.49 -3.28 -1.18
CA GLY A 214 22.70 -2.50 -1.27
C GLY A 214 22.47 -1.05 -1.64
N SER A 215 23.52 -0.24 -1.55
CA SER A 215 23.46 1.16 -1.96
C SER A 215 24.81 1.64 -2.49
N ILE A 216 24.74 2.65 -3.35
CA ILE A 216 25.92 3.46 -3.67
C ILE A 216 26.21 4.34 -2.45
N ARG A 217 27.47 4.40 -2.05
CA ARG A 217 27.90 5.18 -0.88
C ARG A 217 28.38 6.57 -1.29
N ILE A 218 28.19 7.55 -0.40
CA ILE A 218 28.79 8.88 -0.55
C ILE A 218 30.31 8.73 -0.48
N HIS A 219 30.99 9.37 -1.40
CA HIS A 219 32.46 9.39 -1.50
C HIS A 219 33.03 10.82 -1.63
N HIS A 220 32.16 11.84 -1.52
CA HIS A 220 32.52 13.25 -1.48
C HIS A 220 32.26 13.79 -0.09
N SER A 221 33.27 14.38 0.57
CA SER A 221 33.20 14.88 1.94
C SER A 221 32.17 15.99 2.11
N ASP A 222 32.11 16.93 1.17
CA ASP A 222 31.17 18.04 1.15
C ASP A 222 29.70 17.59 1.10
N LEU A 223 29.42 16.47 0.47
CA LEU A 223 28.07 15.86 0.47
C LEU A 223 27.78 15.16 1.80
N GLN A 224 28.78 14.57 2.45
CA GLN A 224 28.60 13.88 3.72
C GLN A 224 28.41 14.87 4.89
N GLU A 225 28.94 16.09 4.76
CA GLU A 225 28.80 17.14 5.78
C GLU A 225 27.43 17.84 5.74
N LYS A 226 26.70 17.73 4.64
CA LYS A 226 25.29 18.16 4.49
C LYS A 226 24.33 17.25 5.23
#